data_51b5950027f159523526495e1819fe74
#
_entry.id   51b5950027f159523526495e1819fe74
#
_cell.length_a   1.000
_cell.length_b   1.000
_cell.length_c   1.000
_cell.angle_alpha   90.00
_cell.angle_beta   90.00
_cell.angle_gamma   90.00
#
_symmetry.space_group_name_H-M   'P 1'
#
loop_
_entity.id
_entity.type
_entity.pdbx_description
1 polymer ?
#
loop_
_entity_poly.entity_id
_entity_poly.type
_entity_poly.pdbx_seq_one_letter_code
_entity_poly.pdbx_strand_id
1 'polypeptide(L)'
;MVPDGDFVANTKSAEKAARQAEKHRARNVALRSRMRTAVRDVTTAIAGGNKESATATYKAAVPVIDTLVNKQIIHRNKAARHKSRLAARIRAMQ
;
A
#
# COMPACT_ATOMS: atom_id res chain seq x y z
N MET A 1 -37.76 -21.58 -11.02
CA MET A 1 -37.76 -21.52 -9.54
C MET A 1 -36.55 -22.25 -8.99
N VAL A 2 -35.77 -21.60 -8.12
CA VAL A 2 -34.58 -22.21 -7.56
C VAL A 2 -34.99 -23.15 -6.42
N PRO A 3 -34.48 -24.41 -6.39
CA PRO A 3 -34.70 -25.30 -5.25
C PRO A 3 -34.22 -24.70 -3.94
N ASP A 4 -34.92 -24.97 -2.85
CA ASP A 4 -34.56 -24.43 -1.54
C ASP A 4 -33.13 -24.74 -1.12
N GLY A 5 -32.66 -25.95 -1.43
CA GLY A 5 -31.30 -26.37 -1.12
C GLY A 5 -30.26 -25.53 -1.84
N ASP A 6 -30.48 -25.23 -3.12
CA ASP A 6 -29.56 -24.37 -3.88
C ASP A 6 -29.57 -22.95 -3.37
N PHE A 7 -30.73 -22.43 -2.99
CA PHE A 7 -30.85 -21.09 -2.43
C PHE A 7 -30.06 -20.98 -1.13
N VAL A 8 -30.19 -21.95 -0.23
CA VAL A 8 -29.46 -21.97 1.05
C VAL A 8 -27.95 -22.03 0.80
N ALA A 9 -27.52 -22.90 -0.12
CA ALA A 9 -26.09 -23.03 -0.46
C ALA A 9 -25.54 -21.72 -1.04
N ASN A 10 -26.29 -21.07 -1.94
CA ASN A 10 -25.90 -19.78 -2.54
C ASN A 10 -25.81 -18.69 -1.47
N THR A 11 -26.74 -18.68 -0.51
CA THR A 11 -26.73 -17.71 0.58
C THR A 11 -25.49 -17.89 1.45
N LYS A 12 -25.16 -19.12 1.81
CA LYS A 12 -23.97 -19.41 2.62
C LYS A 12 -22.69 -19.04 1.87
N SER A 13 -22.63 -19.35 0.58
CA SER A 13 -21.49 -18.97 -0.26
C SER A 13 -21.36 -17.45 -0.36
N ALA A 14 -22.47 -16.74 -0.51
CA ALA A 14 -22.49 -15.29 -0.58
C ALA A 14 -22.03 -14.67 0.75
N GLU A 15 -22.48 -15.22 1.88
CA GLU A 15 -22.06 -14.75 3.20
C GLU A 15 -20.56 -14.93 3.41
N LYS A 16 -20.03 -16.11 3.03
CA LYS A 16 -18.60 -16.38 3.12
C LYS A 16 -17.81 -15.45 2.22
N ALA A 17 -18.26 -15.24 0.99
CA ALA A 17 -17.62 -14.33 0.05
C ALA A 17 -17.62 -12.89 0.59
N ALA A 18 -18.73 -12.47 1.20
CA ALA A 18 -18.83 -11.15 1.80
C ALA A 18 -17.85 -10.96 2.94
N ARG A 19 -17.72 -11.99 3.82
CA ARG A 19 -16.76 -11.94 4.92
C ARG A 19 -15.33 -11.87 4.42
N GLN A 20 -14.99 -12.67 3.41
CA GLN A 20 -13.66 -12.66 2.80
C GLN A 20 -13.37 -11.33 2.12
N ALA A 21 -14.34 -10.77 1.38
CA ALA A 21 -14.19 -9.48 0.74
C ALA A 21 -13.94 -8.38 1.77
N GLU A 22 -14.63 -8.42 2.91
CA GLU A 22 -14.45 -7.46 3.98
C GLU A 22 -13.05 -7.55 4.61
N LYS A 23 -12.57 -8.76 4.85
CA LYS A 23 -11.20 -8.98 5.35
C LYS A 23 -10.16 -8.46 4.38
N HIS A 24 -10.34 -8.75 3.07
CA HIS A 24 -9.42 -8.26 2.03
C HIS A 24 -9.44 -6.75 1.94
N ARG A 25 -10.62 -6.14 2.04
CA ARG A 25 -10.76 -4.69 1.99
C ARG A 25 -10.04 -4.03 3.17
N ALA A 26 -10.27 -4.53 4.39
CA ALA A 26 -9.63 -4.01 5.60
C ALA A 26 -8.11 -4.13 5.49
N ARG A 27 -7.61 -5.27 5.01
CA ARG A 27 -6.18 -5.50 4.80
C ARG A 27 -5.62 -4.53 3.76
N ASN A 28 -6.33 -4.35 2.64
CA ASN A 28 -5.88 -3.46 1.57
C ASN A 28 -5.84 -2.00 2.02
N VAL A 29 -6.83 -1.57 2.81
CA VAL A 29 -6.84 -0.22 3.38
C VAL A 29 -5.64 -0.02 4.30
N ALA A 30 -5.34 -0.99 5.16
CA ALA A 30 -4.20 -0.93 6.07
C ALA A 30 -2.87 -0.86 5.30
N LEU A 31 -2.74 -1.65 4.22
CA LEU A 31 -1.53 -1.67 3.40
C LEU A 31 -1.35 -0.36 2.63
N ARG A 32 -2.45 0.21 2.12
CA ARG A 32 -2.39 1.53 1.46
C ARG A 32 -2.04 2.64 2.45
N SER A 33 -2.50 2.53 3.71
CA SER A 33 -2.10 3.44 4.77
C SER A 33 -0.60 3.38 5.03
N ARG A 34 -0.02 2.17 5.02
CA ARG A 34 1.44 2.00 5.15
C ARG A 34 2.18 2.72 4.04
N MET A 35 1.68 2.63 2.80
CA MET A 35 2.26 3.33 1.66
C MET A 35 2.28 4.83 1.90
N ARG A 36 1.14 5.40 2.28
CA ARG A 36 1.02 6.83 2.54
C ARG A 36 1.93 7.28 3.67
N THR A 37 2.02 6.48 4.73
CA THR A 37 2.89 6.78 5.87
C THR A 37 4.35 6.77 5.44
N ALA A 38 4.78 5.76 4.68
CA ALA A 38 6.16 5.66 4.21
C ALA A 38 6.54 6.87 3.35
N VAL A 39 5.68 7.23 2.38
CA VAL A 39 5.92 8.40 1.51
C VAL A 39 5.93 9.69 2.32
N ARG A 40 4.99 9.84 3.25
CA ARG A 40 4.90 11.03 4.10
C ARG A 40 6.13 11.19 4.98
N ASP A 41 6.64 10.09 5.54
CA ASP A 41 7.82 10.13 6.40
C ASP A 41 9.04 10.63 5.64
N VAL A 42 9.22 10.17 4.39
CA VAL A 42 10.30 10.66 3.54
C VAL A 42 10.10 12.14 3.22
N THR A 43 8.88 12.53 2.85
CA THR A 43 8.55 13.93 2.51
C THR A 43 8.79 14.83 3.71
N THR A 44 8.40 14.41 4.91
CA THR A 44 8.62 15.16 6.14
C THR A 44 10.11 15.32 6.43
N ALA A 45 10.89 14.25 6.25
CA ALA A 45 12.34 14.29 6.44
C ALA A 45 13.01 15.26 5.44
N ILE A 46 12.54 15.27 4.19
CA ILE A 46 13.04 16.21 3.18
C ILE A 46 12.71 17.65 3.58
N ALA A 47 11.49 17.90 4.04
CA ALA A 47 11.06 19.22 4.50
C ALA A 47 11.86 19.70 5.71
N GLY A 48 12.33 18.75 6.55
CA GLY A 48 13.17 19.06 7.69
C GLY A 48 14.59 19.53 7.33
N GLY A 49 15.00 19.33 6.07
CA GLY A 49 16.26 19.87 5.57
C GLY A 49 17.50 19.02 5.87
N ASN A 50 17.37 17.89 6.56
CA ASN A 50 18.50 17.00 6.87
C ASN A 50 18.58 15.89 5.83
N LYS A 51 19.53 15.98 4.91
CA LYS A 51 19.71 15.04 3.82
C LYS A 51 20.01 13.63 4.34
N GLU A 52 20.82 13.51 5.37
CA GLU A 52 21.18 12.21 5.96
C GLU A 52 19.92 11.51 6.52
N SER A 53 19.09 12.25 7.26
CA SER A 53 17.85 11.74 7.80
C SER A 53 16.88 11.33 6.69
N ALA A 54 16.76 12.17 5.64
CA ALA A 54 15.91 11.88 4.50
C ALA A 54 16.36 10.62 3.76
N THR A 55 17.67 10.44 3.58
CA THR A 55 18.24 9.24 2.95
C THR A 55 17.94 8.00 3.77
N ALA A 56 18.11 8.04 5.09
CA ALA A 56 17.82 6.93 5.98
C ALA A 56 16.33 6.56 5.93
N THR A 57 15.45 7.56 5.98
CA THR A 57 14.00 7.35 5.91
C THR A 57 13.61 6.75 4.56
N TYR A 58 14.21 7.23 3.47
CA TYR A 58 13.97 6.69 2.13
C TYR A 58 14.38 5.22 2.03
N LYS A 59 15.55 4.86 2.56
CA LYS A 59 16.02 3.48 2.55
C LYS A 59 15.08 2.57 3.33
N ALA A 60 14.46 3.07 4.39
CA ALA A 60 13.46 2.33 5.16
C ALA A 60 12.13 2.22 4.41
N ALA A 61 11.78 3.21 3.60
CA ALA A 61 10.52 3.25 2.85
C ALA A 61 10.53 2.33 1.63
N VAL A 62 11.68 2.17 0.96
CA VAL A 62 11.77 1.39 -0.28
C VAL A 62 11.28 -0.05 -0.10
N PRO A 63 11.71 -0.82 0.92
CA PRO A 63 11.20 -2.18 1.11
C PRO A 63 9.68 -2.23 1.32
N VAL A 64 9.11 -1.25 2.01
CA VAL A 64 7.66 -1.17 2.24
C VAL A 64 6.94 -1.01 0.90
N ILE A 65 7.41 -0.08 0.06
CA ILE A 65 6.83 0.16 -1.26
C ILE A 65 6.93 -1.08 -2.14
N ASP A 66 8.09 -1.73 -2.16
CA ASP A 66 8.33 -2.93 -2.96
C ASP A 66 7.44 -4.10 -2.51
N THR A 67 7.27 -4.27 -1.19
CA THR A 67 6.37 -5.28 -0.63
C THR A 67 4.93 -5.05 -1.10
N LEU A 68 4.49 -3.78 -1.14
CA LEU A 68 3.14 -3.44 -1.59
C LEU A 68 2.93 -3.71 -3.07
N VAL A 69 3.97 -3.55 -3.90
CA VAL A 69 3.94 -3.95 -5.31
C VAL A 69 3.77 -5.48 -5.42
N ASN A 70 4.56 -6.24 -4.65
CA ASN A 70 4.49 -7.70 -4.65
C ASN A 70 3.12 -8.21 -4.20
N LYS A 71 2.46 -7.50 -3.30
CA LYS A 71 1.11 -7.83 -2.83
C LYS A 71 0.02 -7.28 -3.76
N GLN A 72 0.39 -6.65 -4.86
CA GLN A 72 -0.54 -6.09 -5.85
C GLN A 72 -1.46 -5.00 -5.28
N ILE A 73 -1.01 -4.32 -4.24
CA ILE A 73 -1.74 -3.19 -3.65
C ILE A 73 -1.54 -1.93 -4.49
N ILE A 74 -0.34 -1.75 -5.02
CA ILE A 74 0.01 -0.64 -5.93
C ILE A 74 0.67 -1.21 -7.17
N HIS A 75 0.52 -0.50 -8.29
CA HIS A 75 1.16 -0.87 -9.52
C HIS A 75 2.65 -0.52 -9.49
N ARG A 76 3.49 -1.37 -10.09
CA ARG A 76 4.95 -1.14 -10.14
C ARG A 76 5.33 0.21 -10.72
N ASN A 77 4.55 0.71 -11.69
CA ASN A 77 4.82 2.01 -12.30
C ASN A 77 4.61 3.16 -11.32
N LYS A 78 3.57 3.06 -10.49
CA LYS A 78 3.31 4.04 -9.42
C LYS A 78 4.41 4.01 -8.38
N ALA A 79 4.83 2.82 -7.97
CA ALA A 79 5.94 2.64 -7.02
C ALA A 79 7.24 3.23 -7.57
N ALA A 80 7.56 2.94 -8.83
CA ALA A 80 8.76 3.46 -9.48
C ALA A 80 8.73 4.99 -9.52
N ARG A 81 7.58 5.58 -9.82
CA ARG A 81 7.41 7.03 -9.86
C ARG A 81 7.65 7.67 -8.49
N HIS A 82 7.05 7.10 -7.43
CA HIS A 82 7.27 7.58 -6.06
C HIS A 82 8.73 7.50 -5.66
N LYS A 83 9.36 6.34 -5.88
CA LYS A 83 10.77 6.13 -5.52
C LYS A 83 11.67 7.11 -6.29
N SER A 84 11.44 7.26 -7.57
CA SER A 84 12.22 8.13 -8.45
C SER A 84 12.12 9.59 -8.01
N ARG A 85 10.89 10.07 -7.76
CA ARG A 85 10.65 11.46 -7.36
C ARG A 85 11.26 11.76 -5.99
N LEU A 86 11.11 10.84 -5.03
CA LEU A 86 11.68 11.02 -3.69
C LEU A 86 13.20 11.02 -3.75
N ALA A 87 13.79 10.10 -4.50
CA ALA A 87 15.25 10.06 -4.67
C ALA A 87 15.78 11.34 -5.31
N ALA A 88 15.08 11.87 -6.32
CA ALA A 88 15.46 13.12 -6.97
C ALA A 88 15.42 14.30 -6.00
N ARG A 89 14.38 14.38 -5.17
CA ARG A 89 14.25 15.44 -4.16
C ARG A 89 15.37 15.37 -3.13
N ILE A 90 15.74 14.15 -2.71
CA ILE A 90 16.85 13.96 -1.76
C ILE A 90 18.17 14.40 -2.40
N ARG A 91 18.40 14.04 -3.65
CA ARG A 91 19.63 14.45 -4.36
C ARG A 91 19.72 15.96 -4.51
N ALA A 92 18.60 16.64 -4.61
CA ALA A 92 18.56 18.10 -4.70
C ALA A 92 18.83 18.78 -3.38
N MET A 93 18.80 18.06 -2.26
CA MET A 93 19.08 18.62 -0.94
C MET A 93 20.57 18.88 -0.76
N GLN A 94 20.85 19.90 0.02
CA GLN A 94 22.22 20.25 0.39
C GLN A 94 22.57 19.67 1.78
#